data_b9b62e006fd3249e436cf6ab75ac4451
#
_entry.id   b9b62e006fd3249e436cf6ab75ac4451
#
_cell.length_a   1.000
_cell.length_b   1.000
_cell.length_c   1.000
_cell.angle_alpha   90.00
_cell.angle_beta   90.00
_cell.angle_gamma   90.00
#
_symmetry.space_group_name_H-M   'P 1'
#
loop_
_entity.id
_entity.type
_entity.pdbx_description
1 polymer ?
#
loop_
_entity_poly.entity_id
_entity_poly.type
_entity_poly.pdbx_seq_one_letter_code
_entity_poly.pdbx_strand_id
1 'polypeptide(L)'
;MTAPIAKKTQPLASPAPGVLPPVFLDFEASSLDLIQSYPIEVGICDARGHVESWLIRPAPLWNEWSEEAERVHGIPRRQLLDEGVNACKVVEALNARLEGLTVYCDAWTFDCFWLHRLYRACRSEPTFELESISSLLTAAQVKRWPLMRQQVIETLNLPEHRAAGDARILYEVWRRLAQPA
;
A
#
# COMPACT_ATOMS: atom_id res chain seq x y z
N MET A 1 19.74 -41.91 2.90
CA MET A 1 18.69 -40.93 3.16
C MET A 1 19.33 -39.67 3.75
N THR A 2 19.60 -38.69 2.92
CA THR A 2 20.27 -37.45 3.27
C THR A 2 19.19 -36.37 3.45
N ALA A 3 19.09 -35.81 4.64
CA ALA A 3 18.15 -34.74 4.96
C ALA A 3 18.51 -33.43 4.22
N PRO A 4 17.54 -32.63 3.78
CA PRO A 4 17.80 -31.36 3.11
C PRO A 4 18.33 -30.33 4.11
N ILE A 5 19.48 -29.74 3.75
CA ILE A 5 20.10 -28.63 4.50
C ILE A 5 19.21 -27.40 4.38
N ALA A 6 18.61 -26.98 5.48
CA ALA A 6 17.91 -25.72 5.58
C ALA A 6 18.89 -24.56 5.33
N LYS A 7 18.71 -23.83 4.23
CA LYS A 7 19.41 -22.57 3.98
C LYS A 7 19.03 -21.56 5.06
N LYS A 8 19.98 -21.27 5.97
CA LYS A 8 19.87 -20.13 6.89
C LYS A 8 19.77 -18.84 6.05
N THR A 9 18.62 -18.21 6.07
CA THR A 9 18.45 -16.84 5.60
C THR A 9 19.29 -15.94 6.50
N GLN A 10 20.35 -15.34 5.96
CA GLN A 10 21.12 -14.32 6.66
C GLN A 10 20.21 -13.13 6.95
N PRO A 11 20.30 -12.52 8.15
CA PRO A 11 19.61 -11.26 8.42
C PRO A 11 20.20 -10.19 7.50
N LEU A 12 19.33 -9.53 6.74
CA LEU A 12 19.68 -8.48 5.79
C LEU A 12 20.22 -7.26 6.54
N ALA A 13 21.27 -6.65 5.98
CA ALA A 13 21.95 -5.48 6.55
C ALA A 13 20.93 -4.34 6.81
N SER A 14 21.03 -3.74 8.00
CA SER A 14 20.24 -2.56 8.37
C SER A 14 20.61 -1.37 7.47
N PRO A 15 19.65 -0.47 7.14
CA PRO A 15 19.97 0.78 6.45
C PRO A 15 20.96 1.62 7.27
N ALA A 16 21.63 2.57 6.59
CA ALA A 16 22.63 3.44 7.20
C ALA A 16 22.09 4.11 8.48
N PRO A 17 22.89 4.25 9.53
CA PRO A 17 22.44 4.80 10.80
C PRO A 17 21.95 6.25 10.61
N GLY A 18 20.68 6.50 10.95
CA GLY A 18 20.07 7.84 10.97
C GLY A 18 18.93 8.09 10.01
N VAL A 19 18.66 7.22 9.05
CA VAL A 19 17.49 7.34 8.16
C VAL A 19 16.49 6.24 8.50
N LEU A 20 15.33 6.62 9.04
CA LEU A 20 14.22 5.68 9.20
C LEU A 20 13.77 5.21 7.81
N PRO A 21 13.55 3.89 7.62
CA PRO A 21 12.98 3.40 6.38
C PRO A 21 11.65 4.09 6.10
N PRO A 22 11.33 4.37 4.82
CA PRO A 22 10.06 4.99 4.46
C PRO A 22 8.88 4.09 4.83
N VAL A 23 7.73 4.73 5.00
CA VAL A 23 6.42 4.09 5.17
C VAL A 23 5.73 4.09 3.81
N PHE A 24 5.08 2.99 3.47
CA PHE A 24 4.37 2.82 2.21
C PHE A 24 2.88 2.67 2.43
N LEU A 25 2.11 3.17 1.48
CA LEU A 25 0.66 3.10 1.47
C LEU A 25 0.19 2.66 0.08
N ASP A 26 -0.90 1.92 0.05
CA ASP A 26 -1.59 1.49 -1.16
C ASP A 26 -3.10 1.49 -0.94
N PHE A 27 -3.87 1.72 -2.02
CA PHE A 27 -5.32 1.65 -2.01
C PHE A 27 -5.83 0.63 -3.02
N GLU A 28 -6.89 -0.11 -2.63
CA GLU A 28 -7.82 -0.71 -3.57
C GLU A 28 -9.06 0.18 -3.71
N ALA A 29 -9.68 0.17 -4.88
CA ALA A 29 -10.81 1.03 -5.17
C ALA A 29 -11.91 0.33 -5.95
N SER A 30 -13.10 0.93 -5.95
CA SER A 30 -14.28 0.42 -6.67
C SER A 30 -14.07 0.36 -8.19
N SER A 31 -13.20 1.21 -8.74
CA SER A 31 -12.72 1.21 -10.13
C SER A 31 -11.54 2.19 -10.31
N LEU A 32 -11.07 2.36 -11.55
CA LEU A 32 -10.07 3.36 -11.93
C LEU A 32 -10.67 4.68 -12.45
N ASP A 33 -11.97 4.90 -12.29
CA ASP A 33 -12.63 6.14 -12.69
C ASP A 33 -12.31 7.26 -11.68
N LEU A 34 -11.48 8.23 -12.09
CA LEU A 34 -11.08 9.39 -11.26
C LEU A 34 -12.21 10.41 -11.00
N ILE A 35 -13.44 10.12 -11.39
CA ILE A 35 -14.61 10.97 -11.11
C ILE A 35 -15.51 10.31 -10.06
N GLN A 36 -15.78 9.01 -10.21
CA GLN A 36 -16.80 8.30 -9.44
C GLN A 36 -16.26 7.26 -8.49
N SER A 37 -15.07 6.68 -8.76
CA SER A 37 -14.49 5.63 -7.91
C SER A 37 -14.23 6.12 -6.48
N TYR A 38 -14.20 5.20 -5.56
CA TYR A 38 -13.92 5.45 -4.16
C TYR A 38 -13.03 4.34 -3.57
N PRO A 39 -12.25 4.66 -2.52
CA PRO A 39 -11.39 3.66 -1.89
C PRO A 39 -12.22 2.61 -1.13
N ILE A 40 -11.84 1.36 -1.27
CA ILE A 40 -12.49 0.21 -0.64
C ILE A 40 -11.59 -0.52 0.35
N GLU A 41 -10.30 -0.45 0.18
CA GLU A 41 -9.29 -0.90 1.14
C GLU A 41 -8.14 0.11 1.15
N VAL A 42 -7.52 0.30 2.29
CA VAL A 42 -6.24 0.99 2.43
C VAL A 42 -5.30 0.13 3.24
N GLY A 43 -4.06 0.01 2.79
CA GLY A 43 -2.99 -0.70 3.46
C GLY A 43 -1.79 0.19 3.70
N ILE A 44 -1.12 0.00 4.83
CA ILE A 44 0.16 0.63 5.14
C ILE A 44 1.19 -0.43 5.47
N CYS A 45 2.44 -0.16 5.10
CA CYS A 45 3.61 -0.93 5.53
C CYS A 45 4.57 0.03 6.24
N ASP A 46 4.80 -0.20 7.53
CA ASP A 46 5.65 0.66 8.35
C ASP A 46 7.15 0.48 8.03
N ALA A 47 7.97 1.34 8.64
CA ALA A 47 9.41 1.34 8.52
C ALA A 47 10.10 0.03 8.96
N ARG A 48 9.39 -0.87 9.62
CA ARG A 48 9.87 -2.20 10.06
C ARG A 48 9.33 -3.33 9.18
N GLY A 49 8.47 -2.98 8.20
CA GLY A 49 7.82 -3.93 7.34
C GLY A 49 6.57 -4.57 7.94
N HIS A 50 6.02 -4.05 9.04
CA HIS A 50 4.72 -4.49 9.53
C HIS A 50 3.62 -3.87 8.69
N VAL A 51 2.58 -4.63 8.41
CA VAL A 51 1.44 -4.19 7.62
C VAL A 51 0.18 -4.09 8.48
N GLU A 52 -0.60 -3.06 8.19
CA GLU A 52 -1.99 -2.92 8.66
C GLU A 52 -2.87 -2.59 7.46
N SER A 53 -4.12 -3.03 7.44
CA SER A 53 -5.08 -2.61 6.44
C SER A 53 -6.49 -2.52 7.00
N TRP A 54 -7.33 -1.77 6.31
CA TRP A 54 -8.73 -1.57 6.66
C TRP A 54 -9.57 -1.68 5.40
N LEU A 55 -10.56 -2.59 5.40
CA LEU A 55 -11.68 -2.53 4.47
C LEU A 55 -12.52 -1.31 4.82
N ILE A 56 -12.90 -0.53 3.82
CA ILE A 56 -13.61 0.72 4.00
C ILE A 56 -15.09 0.52 3.63
N ARG A 57 -15.98 0.73 4.60
CA ARG A 57 -17.42 0.72 4.31
C ARG A 57 -17.75 1.91 3.41
N PRO A 58 -18.38 1.69 2.24
CA PRO A 58 -18.75 2.77 1.34
C PRO A 58 -19.62 3.83 2.03
N ALA A 59 -19.28 5.11 1.82
CA ALA A 59 -20.12 6.22 2.26
C ALA A 59 -21.46 6.22 1.49
N PRO A 60 -22.53 6.82 2.01
CA PRO A 60 -23.89 6.74 1.41
C PRO A 60 -23.98 7.14 -0.07
N LEU A 61 -23.09 8.01 -0.55
CA LEU A 61 -23.05 8.48 -1.94
C LEU A 61 -22.04 7.72 -2.82
N TRP A 62 -21.34 6.73 -2.27
CA TRP A 62 -20.38 5.92 -3.01
C TRP A 62 -21.07 4.68 -3.58
N ASN A 63 -21.62 4.84 -4.79
CA ASN A 63 -22.46 3.82 -5.43
C ASN A 63 -21.84 3.20 -6.68
N GLU A 64 -20.79 3.83 -7.24
CA GLU A 64 -20.08 3.29 -8.38
C GLU A 64 -19.41 1.96 -8.02
N TRP A 65 -19.43 1.00 -8.96
CA TRP A 65 -18.83 -0.31 -8.77
C TRP A 65 -18.45 -0.94 -10.10
N SER A 66 -17.25 -1.44 -10.20
CA SER A 66 -16.77 -2.18 -11.38
C SER A 66 -16.56 -3.66 -11.04
N GLU A 67 -17.29 -4.52 -11.74
CA GLU A 67 -17.08 -5.98 -11.64
C GLU A 67 -15.69 -6.40 -12.14
N GLU A 68 -15.09 -5.63 -13.03
CA GLU A 68 -13.72 -5.86 -13.48
C GLU A 68 -12.72 -5.60 -12.36
N ALA A 69 -12.86 -4.48 -11.64
CA ALA A 69 -12.05 -4.18 -10.47
C ALA A 69 -12.26 -5.24 -9.37
N GLU A 70 -13.50 -5.65 -9.12
CA GLU A 70 -13.79 -6.72 -8.15
C GLU A 70 -13.07 -8.04 -8.50
N ARG A 71 -12.98 -8.39 -9.79
CA ARG A 71 -12.22 -9.58 -10.22
C ARG A 71 -10.72 -9.45 -9.98
N VAL A 72 -10.19 -8.24 -9.96
CA VAL A 72 -8.76 -7.97 -9.73
C VAL A 72 -8.43 -8.06 -8.25
N HIS A 73 -9.08 -7.26 -7.39
CA HIS A 73 -8.78 -7.22 -5.94
C HIS A 73 -9.51 -8.31 -5.13
N GLY A 74 -10.50 -8.98 -5.71
CA GLY A 74 -11.20 -10.10 -5.07
C GLY A 74 -12.05 -9.72 -3.85
N ILE A 75 -12.41 -8.44 -3.68
CA ILE A 75 -13.21 -7.94 -2.54
C ILE A 75 -14.64 -7.69 -3.03
N PRO A 76 -15.62 -8.55 -2.72
CA PRO A 76 -17.00 -8.32 -3.10
C PRO A 76 -17.57 -7.07 -2.39
N ARG A 77 -18.36 -6.28 -3.11
CA ARG A 77 -19.01 -5.10 -2.51
C ARG A 77 -19.78 -5.41 -1.24
N ARG A 78 -20.40 -6.60 -1.17
CA ARG A 78 -21.12 -7.06 0.02
C ARG A 78 -20.19 -7.14 1.25
N GLN A 79 -18.97 -7.62 1.06
CA GLN A 79 -18.00 -7.71 2.15
C GLN A 79 -17.72 -6.34 2.77
N LEU A 80 -17.64 -5.28 1.95
CA LEU A 80 -17.45 -3.93 2.46
C LEU A 80 -18.62 -3.45 3.34
N LEU A 81 -19.84 -3.88 3.02
CA LEU A 81 -21.03 -3.53 3.80
C LEU A 81 -21.10 -4.29 5.11
N ASP A 82 -20.69 -5.55 5.11
CA ASP A 82 -20.76 -6.44 6.27
C ASP A 82 -19.56 -6.22 7.22
N GLU A 83 -18.34 -6.13 6.69
CA GLU A 83 -17.08 -6.13 7.44
C GLU A 83 -16.34 -4.78 7.42
N GLY A 84 -16.67 -3.90 6.47
CA GLY A 84 -15.96 -2.63 6.28
C GLY A 84 -16.08 -1.71 7.49
N VAL A 85 -14.97 -1.08 7.82
CA VAL A 85 -14.85 -0.08 8.87
C VAL A 85 -15.43 1.26 8.36
N ASN A 86 -16.07 2.00 9.23
CA ASN A 86 -16.54 3.35 8.89
C ASN A 86 -15.37 4.22 8.40
N ALA A 87 -15.57 4.91 7.27
CA ALA A 87 -14.54 5.73 6.62
C ALA A 87 -13.84 6.70 7.59
N CYS A 88 -14.59 7.34 8.51
CA CYS A 88 -14.00 8.31 9.45
C CYS A 88 -13.16 7.62 10.54
N LYS A 89 -13.46 6.38 10.89
CA LYS A 89 -12.58 5.59 11.77
C LYS A 89 -11.28 5.19 11.08
N VAL A 90 -11.33 4.93 9.77
CA VAL A 90 -10.12 4.68 8.97
C VAL A 90 -9.27 5.94 8.90
N VAL A 91 -9.88 7.11 8.65
CA VAL A 91 -9.19 8.41 8.67
C VAL A 91 -8.51 8.68 10.02
N GLU A 92 -9.23 8.47 11.13
CA GLU A 92 -8.67 8.59 12.49
C GLU A 92 -7.46 7.66 12.68
N ALA A 93 -7.56 6.40 12.23
CA ALA A 93 -6.47 5.43 12.33
C ALA A 93 -5.25 5.83 11.48
N LEU A 94 -5.47 6.27 10.23
CA LEU A 94 -4.38 6.74 9.36
C LEU A 94 -3.67 7.94 9.97
N ASN A 95 -4.41 8.97 10.42
CA ASN A 95 -3.80 10.14 11.07
C ASN A 95 -3.00 9.74 12.32
N ALA A 96 -3.54 8.84 13.16
CA ALA A 96 -2.83 8.40 14.36
C ALA A 96 -1.55 7.59 14.07
N ARG A 97 -1.47 6.89 12.93
CA ARG A 97 -0.29 6.06 12.53
C ARG A 97 0.76 6.86 11.78
N LEU A 98 0.33 7.87 11.03
CA LEU A 98 1.15 8.52 10.00
C LEU A 98 1.45 9.99 10.30
N GLU A 99 0.99 10.53 11.45
CA GLU A 99 1.16 11.94 11.82
C GLU A 99 2.59 12.44 11.61
N GLY A 100 2.73 13.50 10.82
CA GLY A 100 4.00 14.18 10.53
C GLY A 100 4.96 13.39 9.63
N LEU A 101 4.55 12.22 9.09
CA LEU A 101 5.37 11.42 8.19
C LEU A 101 5.16 11.82 6.72
N THR A 102 6.16 11.54 5.90
CA THR A 102 6.00 11.39 4.44
C THR A 102 5.83 9.92 4.13
N VAL A 103 4.73 9.59 3.47
CA VAL A 103 4.31 8.23 3.11
C VAL A 103 4.39 8.09 1.59
N TYR A 104 4.74 6.92 1.09
CA TYR A 104 5.04 6.73 -0.33
C TYR A 104 4.12 5.67 -0.96
N CYS A 105 3.71 5.95 -2.21
CA CYS A 105 2.91 5.04 -3.03
C CYS A 105 3.46 4.97 -4.46
N ASP A 106 3.07 4.00 -5.26
CA ASP A 106 3.51 3.87 -6.65
C ASP A 106 2.51 4.43 -7.67
N ALA A 107 1.22 4.34 -7.40
CA ALA A 107 0.16 4.87 -8.26
C ALA A 107 -0.31 6.28 -7.81
N TRP A 108 0.61 7.20 -7.55
CA TRP A 108 0.38 8.48 -6.87
C TRP A 108 -0.86 9.24 -7.34
N THR A 109 -1.15 9.28 -8.64
CA THR A 109 -2.33 9.98 -9.16
C THR A 109 -3.63 9.38 -8.62
N PHE A 110 -3.72 8.06 -8.59
CA PHE A 110 -4.89 7.34 -8.09
C PHE A 110 -4.94 7.35 -6.57
N ASP A 111 -3.85 7.01 -5.90
CA ASP A 111 -3.78 6.98 -4.44
C ASP A 111 -4.06 8.34 -3.82
N CYS A 112 -3.54 9.42 -4.42
CA CYS A 112 -3.81 10.79 -3.99
C CYS A 112 -5.29 11.14 -4.17
N PHE A 113 -5.91 10.74 -5.29
CA PHE A 113 -7.34 10.96 -5.52
C PHE A 113 -8.19 10.22 -4.48
N TRP A 114 -7.91 8.93 -4.21
CA TRP A 114 -8.67 8.14 -3.24
C TRP A 114 -8.44 8.59 -1.80
N LEU A 115 -7.21 8.99 -1.47
CA LEU A 115 -6.90 9.60 -0.16
C LEU A 115 -7.77 10.85 0.06
N HIS A 116 -7.76 11.79 -0.87
CA HIS A 116 -8.57 13.01 -0.76
C HIS A 116 -10.07 12.71 -0.71
N ARG A 117 -10.53 11.73 -1.48
CA ARG A 117 -11.95 11.32 -1.48
C ARG A 117 -12.36 10.73 -0.13
N LEU A 118 -11.49 9.91 0.48
CA LEU A 118 -11.70 9.35 1.82
C LEU A 118 -11.82 10.47 2.88
N TYR A 119 -10.84 11.37 2.89
CA TYR A 119 -10.78 12.43 3.87
C TYR A 119 -11.93 13.45 3.71
N ARG A 120 -12.27 13.81 2.48
CA ARG A 120 -13.43 14.70 2.21
C ARG A 120 -14.75 14.10 2.70
N ALA A 121 -14.96 12.81 2.59
CA ALA A 121 -16.15 12.15 3.12
C ALA A 121 -16.31 12.35 4.64
N CYS A 122 -15.20 12.55 5.35
CA CYS A 122 -15.15 12.76 6.79
C CYS A 122 -14.95 14.23 7.19
N ARG A 123 -14.88 15.15 6.22
CA ARG A 123 -14.57 16.58 6.46
C ARG A 123 -13.30 16.77 7.30
N SER A 124 -12.27 15.97 6.98
CA SER A 124 -10.98 15.94 7.67
C SER A 124 -9.86 16.15 6.65
N GLU A 125 -8.64 16.38 7.15
CA GLU A 125 -7.43 16.49 6.34
C GLU A 125 -6.37 15.49 6.83
N PRO A 126 -5.51 14.98 5.93
CA PRO A 126 -4.37 14.16 6.32
C PRO A 126 -3.39 14.96 7.21
N THR A 127 -2.87 14.32 8.25
CA THR A 127 -1.79 14.88 9.09
C THR A 127 -0.41 14.39 8.63
N PHE A 128 -0.32 13.82 7.44
CA PHE A 128 0.87 13.29 6.78
C PHE A 128 0.87 13.71 5.31
N GLU A 129 2.01 13.58 4.66
CA GLU A 129 2.17 13.84 3.23
C GLU A 129 2.21 12.53 2.44
N LEU A 130 1.52 12.48 1.29
CA LEU A 130 1.58 11.35 0.36
C LEU A 130 2.43 11.73 -0.86
N GLU A 131 3.51 10.99 -1.08
CA GLU A 131 4.47 11.21 -2.15
C GLU A 131 4.61 9.99 -3.06
N SER A 132 5.06 10.23 -4.30
CA SER A 132 5.42 9.15 -5.20
C SER A 132 6.71 8.47 -4.74
N ILE A 133 6.73 7.14 -4.75
CA ILE A 133 7.95 6.35 -4.50
C ILE A 133 9.10 6.73 -5.43
N SER A 134 8.82 7.29 -6.60
CA SER A 134 9.84 7.75 -7.55
C SER A 134 10.75 8.83 -6.95
N SER A 135 10.28 9.59 -5.94
CA SER A 135 11.07 10.59 -5.24
C SER A 135 12.18 9.98 -4.35
N LEU A 136 12.04 8.70 -3.98
CA LEU A 136 13.03 7.94 -3.21
C LEU A 136 14.10 7.26 -4.08
N LEU A 137 13.88 7.19 -5.39
CA LEU A 137 14.66 6.35 -6.29
C LEU A 137 15.57 7.17 -7.20
N THR A 138 16.80 6.71 -7.37
CA THR A 138 17.68 7.18 -8.43
C THR A 138 17.20 6.69 -9.80
N ALA A 139 17.60 7.35 -10.89
CA ALA A 139 17.27 6.92 -12.25
C ALA A 139 17.69 5.47 -12.56
N ALA A 140 18.79 4.99 -11.97
CA ALA A 140 19.23 3.60 -12.11
C ALA A 140 18.29 2.63 -11.38
N GLN A 141 17.80 3.00 -10.19
CA GLN A 141 16.85 2.20 -9.43
C GLN A 141 15.47 2.16 -10.11
N VAL A 142 15.00 3.28 -10.66
CA VAL A 142 13.75 3.33 -11.45
C VAL A 142 13.80 2.33 -12.62
N LYS A 143 14.92 2.24 -13.34
CA LYS A 143 15.07 1.26 -14.43
C LYS A 143 15.04 -0.19 -13.96
N ARG A 144 15.46 -0.47 -12.74
CA ARG A 144 15.48 -1.81 -12.14
C ARG A 144 14.15 -2.16 -11.44
N TRP A 145 13.28 -1.18 -11.23
CA TRP A 145 12.05 -1.32 -10.47
C TRP A 145 11.14 -2.45 -10.97
N PRO A 146 10.78 -2.54 -12.28
CA PRO A 146 9.84 -3.56 -12.75
C PRO A 146 10.36 -4.99 -12.49
N LEU A 147 11.63 -5.23 -12.79
CA LEU A 147 12.25 -6.54 -12.58
C LEU A 147 12.33 -6.89 -11.10
N MET A 148 12.69 -5.92 -10.26
CA MET A 148 12.77 -6.14 -8.81
C MET A 148 11.39 -6.41 -8.21
N ARG A 149 10.34 -5.69 -8.67
CA ARG A 149 8.96 -5.91 -8.24
C ARG A 149 8.52 -7.34 -8.55
N GLN A 150 8.74 -7.81 -9.76
CA GLN A 150 8.43 -9.18 -10.15
C GLN A 150 9.14 -10.21 -9.25
N GLN A 151 10.45 -10.04 -9.01
CA GLN A 151 11.22 -10.92 -8.13
C GLN A 151 10.71 -10.92 -6.68
N VAL A 152 10.26 -9.77 -6.18
CA VAL A 152 9.69 -9.64 -4.83
C VAL A 152 8.39 -10.42 -4.75
N ILE A 153 7.47 -10.23 -5.71
CA ILE A 153 6.18 -10.92 -5.77
C ILE A 153 6.40 -12.44 -5.78
N GLU A 154 7.25 -12.94 -6.66
CA GLU A 154 7.57 -14.37 -6.75
C GLU A 154 8.19 -14.91 -5.45
N THR A 155 9.01 -14.11 -4.77
CA THR A 155 9.71 -14.55 -3.53
C THR A 155 8.79 -14.57 -2.33
N LEU A 156 7.93 -13.56 -2.20
CA LEU A 156 7.07 -13.39 -1.02
C LEU A 156 5.78 -14.20 -1.10
N ASN A 157 5.37 -14.58 -2.33
CA ASN A 157 4.10 -15.28 -2.59
C ASN A 157 2.90 -14.57 -1.90
N LEU A 158 2.94 -13.23 -1.92
CA LEU A 158 1.84 -12.41 -1.38
C LEU A 158 0.72 -12.31 -2.42
N PRO A 159 -0.54 -12.25 -1.96
CA PRO A 159 -1.63 -11.90 -2.86
C PRO A 159 -1.44 -10.49 -3.38
N GLU A 160 -1.32 -10.34 -4.70
CA GLU A 160 -1.40 -9.03 -5.36
C GLU A 160 -2.83 -8.50 -5.30
N HIS A 161 -2.98 -7.20 -5.48
CA HIS A 161 -4.27 -6.51 -5.45
C HIS A 161 -5.00 -6.63 -4.11
N ARG A 162 -4.22 -6.54 -3.04
CA ARG A 162 -4.69 -6.33 -1.67
C ARG A 162 -3.78 -5.28 -1.04
N ALA A 163 -4.35 -4.18 -0.61
CA ALA A 163 -3.61 -2.99 -0.19
C ALA A 163 -2.47 -3.27 0.81
N ALA A 164 -2.67 -4.18 1.79
CA ALA A 164 -1.59 -4.59 2.70
C ALA A 164 -0.46 -5.33 1.98
N GLY A 165 -0.80 -6.20 1.02
CA GLY A 165 0.16 -6.96 0.21
C GLY A 165 0.98 -6.03 -0.68
N ASP A 166 0.31 -5.12 -1.37
CA ASP A 166 0.95 -4.19 -2.30
C ASP A 166 1.82 -3.17 -1.55
N ALA A 167 1.36 -2.59 -0.44
CA ALA A 167 2.21 -1.76 0.44
C ALA A 167 3.46 -2.52 0.93
N ARG A 168 3.35 -3.82 1.25
CA ARG A 168 4.50 -4.66 1.61
C ARG A 168 5.43 -4.91 0.42
N ILE A 169 4.90 -5.12 -0.77
CA ILE A 169 5.70 -5.27 -2.00
C ILE A 169 6.51 -4.00 -2.24
N LEU A 170 5.91 -2.81 -2.13
CA LEU A 170 6.62 -1.53 -2.28
C LEU A 170 7.80 -1.42 -1.31
N TYR A 171 7.57 -1.72 -0.02
CA TYR A 171 8.61 -1.73 1.00
C TYR A 171 9.77 -2.68 0.64
N GLU A 172 9.48 -3.91 0.25
CA GLU A 172 10.51 -4.90 -0.07
C GLU A 172 11.29 -4.58 -1.34
N VAL A 173 10.62 -4.04 -2.37
CA VAL A 173 11.28 -3.59 -3.60
C VAL A 173 12.23 -2.44 -3.28
N TRP A 174 11.74 -1.41 -2.58
CA TRP A 174 12.59 -0.30 -2.15
C TRP A 174 13.79 -0.79 -1.35
N ARG A 175 13.57 -1.64 -0.35
CA ARG A 175 14.61 -2.18 0.51
C ARG A 175 15.70 -2.94 -0.25
N ARG A 176 15.32 -3.75 -1.25
CA ARG A 176 16.26 -4.48 -2.11
C ARG A 176 17.03 -3.56 -3.05
N LEU A 177 16.36 -2.52 -3.58
CA LEU A 177 17.01 -1.54 -4.44
C LEU A 177 17.94 -0.59 -3.68
N ALA A 178 17.70 -0.35 -2.39
CA ALA A 178 18.56 0.48 -1.55
C ALA A 178 19.86 -0.21 -1.14
N GLN A 179 19.99 -1.53 -1.31
CA GLN A 179 21.23 -2.25 -1.03
C GLN A 179 22.24 -2.04 -2.16
N PRO A 180 23.53 -1.80 -1.84
CA PRO A 180 24.57 -1.81 -2.85
C PRO A 180 24.62 -3.19 -3.53
N ALA A 181 24.82 -3.18 -4.85
CA ALA A 181 24.96 -4.38 -5.65
C ALA A 181 26.26 -5.12 -5.30
#